data_4d9857d39a1a244cd25e0d3b4b7240a0
#
_entry.id   4d9857d39a1a244cd25e0d3b4b7240a0
#
_cell.length_a   1.000
_cell.length_b   1.000
_cell.length_c   1.000
_cell.angle_alpha   90.00
_cell.angle_beta   90.00
_cell.angle_gamma   90.00
#
_symmetry.space_group_name_H-M   'P 1'
#
loop_
_entity.id
_entity.type
_entity.pdbx_description
1 polymer ?
#
loop_
_entity_poly.entity_id
_entity_poly.type
_entity_poly.pdbx_seq_one_letter_code
_entity_poly.pdbx_strand_id
1 'polypeptide(L)'
;MAEHRRITRTCTLDELRPELAEAIRAHAQRQHWTHFEADVLACCETTTENIVINVFDAMLNGSAAPLTYLALIATPQRLIWASSTGGETASAASALYTAMRLKIFTPKSSSGIAFDIYAQMDGTGQKAGGRLKLDSGPEARQFCEEVHRATNLLIQPSEKKPRRKWFGR
;
A
#
# COMPACT_ATOMS: atom_id res chain seq x y z
N MET A 1 8.52 -12.81 21.93
CA MET A 1 8.25 -11.81 20.87
C MET A 1 8.25 -12.53 19.53
N ALA A 2 7.23 -12.34 18.74
CA ALA A 2 7.25 -12.83 17.37
C ALA A 2 8.16 -11.92 16.54
N GLU A 3 9.21 -12.45 15.97
CA GLU A 3 10.06 -11.74 15.04
C GLU A 3 9.49 -11.87 13.65
N HIS A 4 9.31 -10.74 12.95
CA HIS A 4 8.78 -10.71 11.59
C HIS A 4 9.91 -10.37 10.63
N ARG A 5 10.20 -11.28 9.73
CA ARG A 5 11.09 -10.99 8.61
C ARG A 5 10.26 -10.51 7.43
N ARG A 6 10.61 -9.33 6.90
CA ARG A 6 9.98 -8.77 5.69
C ARG A 6 11.03 -8.62 4.61
N ILE A 7 10.62 -8.92 3.40
CA ILE A 7 11.43 -8.71 2.19
C ILE A 7 10.52 -8.08 1.17
N THR A 8 10.88 -6.88 0.72
CA THR A 8 10.19 -6.15 -0.35
C THR A 8 11.02 -6.21 -1.62
N ARG A 9 10.38 -6.50 -2.74
CA ARG A 9 11.00 -6.46 -4.06
C ARG A 9 10.19 -5.57 -5.00
N THR A 10 10.89 -4.83 -5.84
CA THR A 10 10.28 -4.13 -6.99
C THR A 10 9.94 -5.16 -8.07
N CYS A 11 8.80 -5.03 -8.68
CA CYS A 11 8.32 -5.96 -9.69
C CYS A 11 7.36 -5.26 -10.65
N THR A 12 7.05 -5.91 -11.75
CA THR A 12 5.92 -5.57 -12.61
C THR A 12 4.67 -6.31 -12.13
N LEU A 13 3.52 -5.95 -12.66
CA LEU A 13 2.25 -6.64 -12.33
C LEU A 13 2.31 -8.13 -12.71
N ASP A 14 2.98 -8.46 -13.81
CA ASP A 14 3.14 -9.85 -14.28
C ASP A 14 4.13 -10.67 -13.44
N GLU A 15 5.01 -10.01 -12.71
CA GLU A 15 5.98 -10.64 -11.81
C GLU A 15 5.46 -10.80 -10.39
N LEU A 16 4.29 -10.25 -10.08
CA LEU A 16 3.61 -10.50 -8.81
C LEU A 16 3.23 -11.98 -8.69
N ARG A 17 3.05 -12.43 -7.45
CA ARG A 17 2.43 -13.73 -7.21
C ARG A 17 1.08 -13.79 -7.94
N PRO A 18 0.76 -14.91 -8.61
CA PRO A 18 -0.44 -15.02 -9.45
C PRO A 18 -1.73 -14.62 -8.73
N GLU A 19 -1.90 -15.04 -7.47
CA GLU A 19 -3.09 -14.73 -6.67
C GLU A 19 -3.25 -13.21 -6.39
N LEU A 20 -2.14 -12.49 -6.20
CA LEU A 20 -2.16 -11.04 -6.00
C LEU A 20 -2.46 -10.30 -7.30
N ALA A 21 -1.81 -10.70 -8.39
CA ALA A 21 -2.03 -10.12 -9.71
C ALA A 21 -3.49 -10.32 -10.17
N GLU A 22 -4.03 -11.52 -9.97
CA GLU A 22 -5.42 -11.84 -10.28
C GLU A 22 -6.39 -11.00 -9.46
N ALA A 23 -6.18 -10.87 -8.15
CA ALA A 23 -7.02 -10.05 -7.28
C ALA A 23 -7.02 -8.58 -7.70
N ILE A 24 -5.85 -8.02 -8.08
CA ILE A 24 -5.71 -6.65 -8.55
C ILE A 24 -6.43 -6.46 -9.88
N ARG A 25 -6.24 -7.36 -10.84
CA ARG A 25 -6.92 -7.29 -12.15
C ARG A 25 -8.44 -7.42 -12.01
N ALA A 26 -8.90 -8.35 -11.17
CA ALA A 26 -10.31 -8.51 -10.88
C ALA A 26 -10.91 -7.26 -10.21
N HIS A 27 -10.15 -6.61 -9.30
CA HIS A 27 -10.55 -5.36 -8.69
C HIS A 27 -10.65 -4.24 -9.73
N ALA A 28 -9.63 -4.07 -10.58
CA ALA A 28 -9.64 -3.09 -11.67
C ALA A 28 -10.81 -3.30 -12.65
N GLN A 29 -11.12 -4.55 -12.97
CA GLN A 29 -12.25 -4.88 -13.81
C GLN A 29 -13.59 -4.48 -13.17
N ARG A 30 -13.79 -4.75 -11.89
CA ARG A 30 -14.99 -4.32 -11.13
C ARG A 30 -15.14 -2.79 -11.09
N GLN A 31 -14.01 -2.06 -11.10
CA GLN A 31 -13.98 -0.60 -11.13
C GLN A 31 -14.03 -0.01 -12.56
N HIS A 32 -14.13 -0.87 -13.58
CA HIS A 32 -14.13 -0.48 -15.01
C HIS A 32 -12.87 0.31 -15.43
N TRP A 33 -11.71 0.00 -14.86
CA TRP A 33 -10.45 0.61 -15.28
C TRP A 33 -9.87 -0.15 -16.47
N THR A 34 -9.98 0.41 -17.65
CA THR A 34 -9.60 -0.25 -18.90
C THR A 34 -8.10 -0.24 -19.20
N HIS A 35 -7.34 0.72 -18.62
CA HIS A 35 -5.93 0.95 -18.95
C HIS A 35 -5.04 1.14 -17.73
N PHE A 36 -5.46 0.67 -16.57
CA PHE A 36 -4.71 0.95 -15.31
C PHE A 36 -3.27 0.40 -15.34
N GLU A 37 -3.00 -0.69 -16.06
CA GLU A 37 -1.66 -1.26 -16.14
C GLU A 37 -0.66 -0.33 -16.81
N ALA A 38 -1.12 0.47 -17.80
CA ALA A 38 -0.29 1.51 -18.43
C ALA A 38 0.00 2.70 -17.51
N ASP A 39 -0.83 2.90 -16.49
CA ASP A 39 -0.69 4.00 -15.53
C ASP A 39 0.15 3.62 -14.29
N VAL A 40 0.65 2.40 -14.20
CA VAL A 40 1.47 1.95 -13.08
C VAL A 40 2.81 2.69 -13.05
N LEU A 41 3.03 3.49 -12.01
CA LEU A 41 4.29 4.21 -11.77
C LEU A 41 5.30 3.33 -11.03
N ALA A 42 4.82 2.57 -10.06
CA ALA A 42 5.62 1.67 -9.26
C ALA A 42 4.78 0.49 -8.76
N CYS A 43 5.42 -0.65 -8.65
CA CYS A 43 4.86 -1.87 -8.10
C CYS A 43 5.88 -2.55 -7.21
N CYS A 44 5.46 -3.00 -6.04
CA CYS A 44 6.28 -3.83 -5.18
C CYS A 44 5.48 -4.93 -4.52
N GLU A 45 6.18 -6.00 -4.18
CA GLU A 45 5.64 -7.12 -3.42
C GLU A 45 6.46 -7.31 -2.14
N THR A 46 5.77 -7.44 -1.02
CA THR A 46 6.38 -7.72 0.28
C THR A 46 5.93 -9.09 0.79
N THR A 47 6.89 -9.93 1.09
CA THR A 47 6.68 -11.17 1.82
C THR A 47 6.98 -10.95 3.29
N THR A 48 6.04 -11.29 4.16
CA THR A 48 6.21 -11.26 5.62
C THR A 48 6.19 -12.69 6.13
N GLU A 49 7.29 -13.09 6.75
CA GLU A 49 7.46 -14.36 7.43
C GLU A 49 7.38 -14.14 8.94
N ASN A 50 6.49 -14.84 9.61
CA ASN A 50 6.41 -14.83 11.06
C ASN A 50 7.36 -15.90 11.61
N ILE A 51 8.47 -15.47 12.19
CA ILE A 51 9.42 -16.37 12.82
C ILE A 51 8.93 -16.64 14.25
N VAL A 52 8.47 -17.86 14.48
CA VAL A 52 8.12 -18.30 15.84
C VAL A 52 9.42 -18.70 16.55
N ILE A 53 9.87 -17.84 17.46
CA ILE A 53 11.11 -18.06 18.22
C ILE A 53 10.93 -19.14 19.30
N ASN A 54 9.69 -19.47 19.68
CA ASN A 54 9.41 -20.40 20.76
C ASN A 54 8.38 -21.44 20.35
N VAL A 55 8.81 -22.73 20.42
CA VAL A 55 7.94 -23.88 20.13
C VAL A 55 6.70 -23.90 21.04
N PHE A 56 6.77 -23.31 22.22
CA PHE A 56 5.69 -23.22 23.18
C PHE A 56 4.58 -22.27 22.72
N ASP A 57 4.94 -21.13 22.10
CA ASP A 57 3.99 -20.18 21.54
C ASP A 57 3.27 -20.78 20.31
N ALA A 58 3.96 -21.60 19.54
CA ALA A 58 3.36 -22.32 18.41
C ALA A 58 2.33 -23.35 18.84
N MET A 59 2.53 -24.00 19.98
CA MET A 59 1.58 -24.95 20.55
C MET A 59 0.34 -24.30 21.16
N LEU A 60 0.47 -23.10 21.73
CA LEU A 60 -0.63 -22.39 22.38
C LEU A 60 -1.50 -21.60 21.38
N ASN A 61 -0.91 -21.11 20.29
CA ASN A 61 -1.58 -20.21 19.33
C ASN A 61 -1.95 -20.86 18.00
N GLY A 62 -1.82 -22.20 17.89
CA GLY A 62 -2.01 -22.90 16.63
C GLY A 62 -0.82 -22.70 15.67
N SER A 63 -0.75 -23.50 14.62
CA SER A 63 0.33 -23.57 13.64
C SER A 63 0.92 -22.20 13.29
N ALA A 64 2.23 -22.16 13.12
CA ALA A 64 3.00 -21.02 12.67
C ALA A 64 2.18 -20.21 11.66
N ALA A 65 1.99 -18.93 11.96
CA ALA A 65 1.24 -18.05 11.08
C ALA A 65 1.85 -18.13 9.67
N PRO A 66 1.03 -18.41 8.68
CA PRO A 66 1.52 -18.60 7.32
C PRO A 66 2.19 -17.32 6.81
N LEU A 67 2.98 -17.47 5.76
CA LEU A 67 3.53 -16.35 5.01
C LEU A 67 2.40 -15.42 4.58
N THR A 68 2.58 -14.12 4.80
CA THR A 68 1.67 -13.09 4.29
C THR A 68 2.34 -12.38 3.13
N TYR A 69 1.58 -12.18 2.08
CA TYR A 69 2.01 -11.49 0.88
C TYR A 69 1.20 -10.21 0.71
N LEU A 70 1.88 -9.13 0.38
CA LEU A 70 1.30 -7.81 0.14
C LEU A 70 1.86 -7.27 -1.16
N ALA A 71 1.00 -6.90 -2.10
CA ALA A 71 1.36 -6.12 -3.26
C ALA A 71 0.89 -4.68 -3.09
N LEU A 72 1.71 -3.72 -3.48
CA LEU A 72 1.37 -2.31 -3.57
C LEU A 72 1.64 -1.79 -4.98
N ILE A 73 0.70 -1.06 -5.52
CA ILE A 73 0.79 -0.40 -6.82
C ILE A 73 0.48 1.08 -6.65
N ALA A 74 1.40 1.92 -7.10
CA ALA A 74 1.20 3.36 -7.21
C ALA A 74 0.86 3.73 -8.65
N THR A 75 -0.20 4.48 -8.83
CA THR A 75 -0.56 5.15 -10.07
C THR A 75 -0.55 6.67 -9.85
N PRO A 76 -0.70 7.51 -10.88
CA PRO A 76 -0.74 8.96 -10.68
C PRO A 76 -1.87 9.44 -9.76
N GLN A 77 -2.96 8.69 -9.63
CA GLN A 77 -4.16 9.14 -8.93
C GLN A 77 -4.51 8.33 -7.69
N ARG A 78 -4.03 7.08 -7.57
CA ARG A 78 -4.45 6.15 -6.52
C ARG A 78 -3.38 5.19 -6.08
N LEU A 79 -3.56 4.69 -4.87
CA LEU A 79 -2.84 3.54 -4.35
C LEU A 79 -3.76 2.31 -4.44
N ILE A 80 -3.22 1.22 -4.94
CA ILE A 80 -3.89 -0.08 -5.03
C ILE A 80 -3.07 -1.05 -4.18
N TRP A 81 -3.72 -1.91 -3.42
CA TRP A 81 -3.05 -2.96 -2.66
C TRP A 81 -3.83 -4.25 -2.72
N ALA A 82 -3.11 -5.35 -2.64
CA ALA A 82 -3.67 -6.68 -2.50
C ALA A 82 -2.89 -7.45 -1.44
N SER A 83 -3.57 -8.28 -0.70
CA SER A 83 -2.95 -9.12 0.32
C SER A 83 -3.51 -10.53 0.28
N SER A 84 -2.65 -11.49 0.60
CA SER A 84 -3.04 -12.88 0.85
C SER A 84 -2.27 -13.43 2.04
N THR A 85 -2.89 -14.33 2.74
CA THR A 85 -2.24 -15.19 3.73
C THR A 85 -2.03 -16.56 3.10
N GLY A 86 -0.87 -17.18 3.27
CA GLY A 86 -0.48 -18.39 2.55
C GLY A 86 -1.58 -19.42 2.48
N GLY A 87 -2.02 -19.76 1.28
CA GLY A 87 -3.12 -20.71 1.00
C GLY A 87 -4.52 -20.10 0.97
N GLU A 88 -4.69 -18.80 1.26
CA GLU A 88 -5.97 -18.11 1.18
C GLU A 88 -6.13 -17.30 -0.13
N THR A 89 -7.37 -17.03 -0.47
CA THR A 89 -7.68 -16.16 -1.61
C THR A 89 -7.22 -14.74 -1.34
N ALA A 90 -6.52 -14.13 -2.29
CA ALA A 90 -6.10 -12.76 -2.19
C ALA A 90 -7.27 -11.79 -2.31
N SER A 91 -7.21 -10.70 -1.58
CA SER A 91 -8.15 -9.59 -1.69
C SER A 91 -7.44 -8.32 -2.13
N ALA A 92 -8.09 -7.49 -2.95
CA ALA A 92 -7.56 -6.23 -3.40
C ALA A 92 -8.50 -5.07 -3.06
N ALA A 93 -7.89 -3.92 -2.79
CA ALA A 93 -8.58 -2.67 -2.53
C ALA A 93 -7.79 -1.50 -3.08
N SER A 94 -8.42 -0.35 -3.19
CA SER A 94 -7.77 0.88 -3.66
C SER A 94 -8.48 2.12 -3.14
N ALA A 95 -7.78 3.24 -3.19
CA ALA A 95 -8.36 4.55 -2.94
C ALA A 95 -7.61 5.64 -3.71
N LEU A 96 -8.33 6.70 -4.08
CA LEU A 96 -7.74 7.92 -4.64
C LEU A 96 -6.91 8.63 -3.58
N TYR A 97 -5.75 9.17 -3.95
CA TYR A 97 -4.94 9.99 -3.04
C TYR A 97 -5.71 11.21 -2.52
N THR A 98 -6.60 11.78 -3.32
CA THR A 98 -7.45 12.91 -2.93
C THR A 98 -8.54 12.54 -1.92
N ALA A 99 -8.88 11.26 -1.79
CA ALA A 99 -9.85 10.73 -0.83
C ALA A 99 -9.17 9.97 0.33
N MET A 100 -7.85 10.13 0.49
CA MET A 100 -7.01 9.37 1.40
C MET A 100 -6.23 10.29 2.34
N ARG A 101 -6.13 9.89 3.60
CA ARG A 101 -5.08 10.34 4.51
C ARG A 101 -4.00 9.26 4.53
N LEU A 102 -2.85 9.59 4.03
CA LEU A 102 -1.70 8.68 3.95
C LEU A 102 -0.57 9.22 4.80
N LYS A 103 -0.05 8.40 5.71
CA LYS A 103 1.16 8.68 6.48
C LYS A 103 2.16 7.56 6.26
N ILE A 104 3.32 7.91 5.75
CA ILE A 104 4.45 7.00 5.54
C ILE A 104 5.50 7.31 6.59
N PHE A 105 5.91 6.33 7.38
CA PHE A 105 6.88 6.52 8.46
C PHE A 105 7.59 5.22 8.84
N THR A 106 8.71 5.34 9.54
CA THR A 106 9.40 4.20 10.15
C THR A 106 9.02 4.13 11.63
N PRO A 107 8.29 3.09 12.07
CA PRO A 107 7.93 2.93 13.47
C PRO A 107 9.17 2.74 14.36
N LYS A 108 9.17 3.32 15.54
CA LYS A 108 10.28 3.18 16.50
C LYS A 108 10.47 1.74 17.02
N SER A 109 9.39 0.97 17.02
CA SER A 109 9.33 -0.38 17.60
C SER A 109 9.52 -1.51 16.59
N SER A 110 9.68 -1.22 15.32
CA SER A 110 9.82 -2.24 14.27
C SER A 110 10.73 -1.78 13.14
N SER A 111 11.51 -2.70 12.60
CA SER A 111 12.20 -2.47 11.33
C SER A 111 11.20 -2.39 10.18
N GLY A 112 11.38 -1.43 9.28
CA GLY A 112 10.57 -1.31 8.08
C GLY A 112 9.79 -0.01 7.98
N ILE A 113 9.11 0.14 6.86
CA ILE A 113 8.32 1.31 6.52
C ILE A 113 6.84 0.96 6.69
N ALA A 114 6.08 1.82 7.34
CA ALA A 114 4.65 1.67 7.52
C ALA A 114 3.88 2.73 6.73
N PHE A 115 2.80 2.29 6.10
CA PHE A 115 1.79 3.12 5.45
C PHE A 115 0.54 3.06 6.31
N ASP A 116 0.24 4.11 7.05
CA ASP A 116 -1.06 4.28 7.69
C ASP A 116 -2.00 4.94 6.68
N ILE A 117 -3.04 4.22 6.34
CA ILE A 117 -4.04 4.62 5.35
C ILE A 117 -5.38 4.78 6.05
N TYR A 118 -6.04 5.90 5.82
CA TYR A 118 -7.45 6.10 6.12
C TYR A 118 -8.09 6.74 4.90
N ALA A 119 -8.98 6.03 4.23
CA ALA A 119 -9.48 6.43 2.93
C ALA A 119 -10.94 6.07 2.71
N GLN A 120 -11.57 6.80 1.80
CA GLN A 120 -12.79 6.36 1.16
C GLN A 120 -12.43 5.37 0.06
N MET A 121 -12.88 4.13 0.23
CA MET A 121 -12.49 3.02 -0.63
C MET A 121 -13.20 3.08 -1.97
N ASP A 122 -12.47 2.82 -3.05
CA ASP A 122 -13.04 2.69 -4.38
C ASP A 122 -14.07 1.54 -4.44
N GLY A 123 -15.16 1.79 -5.13
CA GLY A 123 -16.24 0.82 -5.37
C GLY A 123 -17.28 0.74 -4.26
N THR A 124 -16.92 0.88 -2.98
CA THR A 124 -17.87 0.82 -1.86
C THR A 124 -18.24 2.19 -1.30
N GLY A 125 -17.38 3.19 -1.51
CA GLY A 125 -17.51 4.51 -0.89
C GLY A 125 -17.40 4.52 0.64
N GLN A 126 -17.15 3.36 1.26
CA GLN A 126 -16.97 3.24 2.70
C GLN A 126 -15.60 3.76 3.13
N LYS A 127 -15.55 4.39 4.29
CA LYS A 127 -14.29 4.79 4.91
C LYS A 127 -13.70 3.60 5.66
N ALA A 128 -12.44 3.33 5.37
CA ALA A 128 -11.68 2.28 6.05
C ALA A 128 -10.27 2.76 6.35
N GLY A 129 -9.66 2.17 7.36
CA GLY A 129 -8.29 2.45 7.75
C GLY A 129 -7.51 1.17 7.95
N GLY A 130 -6.21 1.25 7.75
CA GLY A 130 -5.31 0.11 7.94
C GLY A 130 -3.86 0.53 7.89
N ARG A 131 -3.01 -0.41 8.25
CA ARG A 131 -1.56 -0.26 8.19
C ARG A 131 -0.96 -1.33 7.29
N LEU A 132 -0.27 -0.89 6.23
CA LEU A 132 0.52 -1.74 5.37
C LEU A 132 1.99 -1.58 5.74
N LYS A 133 2.75 -2.67 5.69
CA LYS A 133 4.16 -2.67 6.13
C LYS A 133 5.06 -3.23 5.05
N LEU A 134 6.12 -2.51 4.75
CA LEU A 134 7.24 -2.92 3.90
C LEU A 134 8.48 -3.15 4.76
N ASP A 135 9.55 -3.68 4.17
CA ASP A 135 10.85 -3.68 4.82
C ASP A 135 11.49 -2.28 4.82
N SER A 136 12.75 -2.17 5.21
CA SER A 136 13.52 -0.92 5.21
C SER A 136 14.55 -0.84 4.07
N GLY A 137 14.49 -1.77 3.13
CA GLY A 137 15.44 -1.87 2.04
C GLY A 137 15.28 -0.77 0.97
N PRO A 138 16.21 -0.73 0.01
CA PRO A 138 16.23 0.29 -1.03
C PRO A 138 14.99 0.23 -1.94
N GLU A 139 14.46 -0.96 -2.22
CA GLU A 139 13.29 -1.13 -3.09
C GLU A 139 12.02 -0.61 -2.44
N ALA A 140 11.83 -0.84 -1.13
CA ALA A 140 10.73 -0.26 -0.38
C ALA A 140 10.80 1.27 -0.34
N ARG A 141 12.01 1.83 -0.17
CA ARG A 141 12.22 3.30 -0.18
C ARG A 141 11.92 3.90 -1.53
N GLN A 142 12.37 3.25 -2.62
CA GLN A 142 12.07 3.69 -3.98
C GLN A 142 10.56 3.73 -4.24
N PHE A 143 9.82 2.71 -3.81
CA PHE A 143 8.37 2.70 -3.90
C PHE A 143 7.74 3.89 -3.14
N CYS A 144 8.21 4.16 -1.92
CA CYS A 144 7.74 5.31 -1.13
C CYS A 144 8.01 6.65 -1.83
N GLU A 145 9.15 6.81 -2.48
CA GLU A 145 9.48 8.02 -3.24
C GLU A 145 8.53 8.23 -4.41
N GLU A 146 8.14 7.17 -5.13
CA GLU A 146 7.15 7.26 -6.21
C GLU A 146 5.77 7.64 -5.69
N VAL A 147 5.35 7.08 -4.55
CA VAL A 147 4.08 7.46 -3.90
C VAL A 147 4.11 8.93 -3.47
N HIS A 148 5.20 9.40 -2.87
CA HIS A 148 5.36 10.81 -2.51
C HIS A 148 5.32 11.73 -3.73
N ARG A 149 5.98 11.33 -4.81
CA ARG A 149 5.95 12.09 -6.07
C ARG A 149 4.54 12.19 -6.63
N ALA A 150 3.81 11.08 -6.68
CA ALA A 150 2.43 11.04 -7.16
C ALA A 150 1.51 11.92 -6.30
N THR A 151 1.61 11.83 -4.97
CA THR A 151 0.80 12.63 -4.05
C THR A 151 1.13 14.13 -4.12
N ASN A 152 2.40 14.50 -4.27
CA ASN A 152 2.82 15.89 -4.37
C ASN A 152 2.34 16.56 -5.67
N LEU A 153 2.28 15.83 -6.77
CA LEU A 153 1.73 16.35 -8.03
C LEU A 153 0.24 16.68 -7.93
N LEU A 154 -0.51 15.98 -7.07
CA LEU A 154 -1.92 16.24 -6.84
C LEU A 154 -2.19 17.37 -5.83
N ILE A 155 -1.23 17.63 -4.93
CA ILE A 155 -1.31 18.67 -3.89
C ILE A 155 -0.59 19.96 -4.38
N GLN A 156 -0.49 20.23 -5.65
CA GLN A 156 -0.06 21.54 -6.08
C GLN A 156 -1.05 22.57 -5.53
N PRO A 157 -0.58 23.56 -4.74
CA PRO A 157 -1.48 24.58 -4.21
C PRO A 157 -2.10 25.31 -5.40
N SER A 158 -3.42 25.20 -5.53
CA SER A 158 -4.16 26.14 -6.38
C SER A 158 -3.63 27.53 -6.07
N GLU A 159 -3.15 28.22 -7.10
CA GLU A 159 -2.53 29.54 -7.06
C GLU A 159 -3.16 30.41 -5.97
N LYS A 160 -2.31 30.91 -5.06
CA LYS A 160 -2.72 31.92 -4.08
C LYS A 160 -3.42 33.04 -4.85
N LYS A 161 -4.76 33.09 -4.74
CA LYS A 161 -5.50 34.29 -5.18
C LYS A 161 -4.79 35.50 -4.62
N PRO A 162 -4.41 36.50 -5.44
CA PRO A 162 -3.74 37.69 -4.96
C PRO A 162 -4.63 38.32 -3.90
N ARG A 163 -4.09 38.53 -2.70
CA ARG A 163 -4.75 39.30 -1.65
C ARG A 163 -5.10 40.66 -2.24
N ARG A 164 -6.38 40.91 -2.52
CA ARG A 164 -6.86 42.25 -2.81
C ARG A 164 -6.51 43.12 -1.60
N LYS A 165 -5.50 43.98 -1.79
CA LYS A 165 -5.25 45.08 -0.86
C LYS A 165 -6.49 45.96 -0.89
N TRP A 166 -7.26 45.93 0.16
CA TRP A 166 -8.26 46.94 0.43
C TRP A 166 -7.50 48.22 0.83
N PHE A 167 -7.39 49.16 -0.11
CA PHE A 167 -7.06 50.52 0.25
C PHE A 167 -8.34 51.15 0.77
N GLY A 168 -8.47 51.24 2.11
CA GLY A 168 -9.44 52.12 2.76
C GLY A 168 -8.96 53.59 2.62
N ARG A 169 -9.86 54.41 2.18
CA ARG A 169 -9.75 55.86 2.37
C ARG A 169 -10.37 56.22 3.74
#